data_9533f807933a96ecbd41c2455ec9e3fc
#
_entry.id   9533f807933a96ecbd41c2455ec9e3fc
#
_cell.length_a   1.000
_cell.length_b   1.000
_cell.length_c   1.000
_cell.angle_alpha   90.00
_cell.angle_beta   90.00
_cell.angle_gamma   90.00
#
_symmetry.space_group_name_H-M   'P 1'
#
loop_
_entity.id
_entity.type
_entity.pdbx_description
1 polymer ?
#
loop_
_entity_poly.entity_id
_entity_poly.type
_entity_poly.pdbx_seq_one_letter_code
_entity_poly.pdbx_strand_id
1 'polypeptide(L)'
;MGKHILLGITGSIAAYKACELVRLLKKQGHSITVVMSRSATEFVSPLTFQALSGNPVLTDTHGGNGSNGMEHINLTRNADVFLIAPASMNTVAKICNGVADNLLTNLAAARKCPLAIAPAMNVEMWLNPANQRNIAQLVSDGITVYMPGSGEQACGENGMGRMPEPTELLDLLPDLWTPKILKDKKILITAGATFEAIDPVRGITNISSGKMGVALARACRAAGAEVSLIYGQLQTELPFGISNTVQTVSAEDMHRAVHRLIEKQDAFISVAAVSDYRVKNRSTQKFKKDKNANPLSIELDENPDILASIASLPNPPFCIGFAAETENVLAYAREKRIKKKIPMIVANNVSIAMGKTTNQIVIIDDDAELSFPETSKDEAAMLIVERLAVYLDK
;
A
#
# COMPACT_ATOMS: atom_id res chain seq x y z
N MET A 1 -7.36 -4.45 -13.89
CA MET A 1 -7.39 -5.81 -14.50
C MET A 1 -6.50 -6.77 -13.70
N GLY A 2 -6.95 -8.04 -13.52
CA GLY A 2 -6.16 -9.08 -12.87
C GLY A 2 -4.83 -9.32 -13.59
N LYS A 3 -3.76 -9.55 -12.84
CA LYS A 3 -2.42 -9.85 -13.33
C LYS A 3 -2.16 -11.35 -13.33
N HIS A 4 -1.29 -11.81 -14.22
CA HIS A 4 -0.78 -13.18 -14.20
C HIS A 4 0.51 -13.25 -13.39
N ILE A 5 0.48 -13.94 -12.25
CA ILE A 5 1.59 -14.06 -11.32
C ILE A 5 2.19 -15.45 -11.42
N LEU A 6 3.46 -15.52 -11.78
CA LEU A 6 4.26 -16.73 -11.63
C LEU A 6 4.79 -16.78 -10.20
N LEU A 7 4.41 -17.80 -9.43
CA LEU A 7 4.79 -17.94 -8.02
C LEU A 7 5.76 -19.11 -7.84
N GLY A 8 7.02 -18.80 -7.54
CA GLY A 8 8.03 -19.77 -7.20
C GLY A 8 8.03 -20.09 -5.70
N ILE A 9 8.04 -21.37 -5.34
CA ILE A 9 8.06 -21.82 -3.95
C ILE A 9 9.29 -22.70 -3.74
N THR A 10 10.11 -22.35 -2.74
CA THR A 10 11.34 -23.08 -2.45
C THR A 10 11.30 -23.73 -1.07
N GLY A 11 12.29 -24.60 -0.77
CA GLY A 11 12.34 -25.37 0.45
C GLY A 11 12.55 -24.52 1.70
N SER A 12 11.47 -24.17 2.36
CA SER A 12 11.41 -23.45 3.63
C SER A 12 10.13 -23.81 4.36
N ILE A 13 10.17 -23.83 5.69
CA ILE A 13 8.97 -23.98 6.52
C ILE A 13 7.93 -22.90 6.17
N ALA A 14 8.35 -21.71 5.74
CA ALA A 14 7.47 -20.61 5.35
C ALA A 14 6.63 -20.91 4.09
N ALA A 15 6.81 -22.05 3.41
CA ALA A 15 5.98 -22.46 2.27
C ALA A 15 4.48 -22.53 2.60
N TYR A 16 4.08 -22.78 3.87
CA TYR A 16 2.68 -22.74 4.26
C TYR A 16 2.05 -21.35 4.09
N LYS A 17 2.83 -20.26 4.30
CA LYS A 17 2.35 -18.89 4.10
C LYS A 17 2.01 -18.61 2.63
N ALA A 18 2.71 -19.26 1.70
CA ALA A 18 2.42 -19.11 0.28
C ALA A 18 1.00 -19.65 -0.10
N CYS A 19 0.45 -20.58 0.68
CA CYS A 19 -0.93 -21.03 0.49
C CYS A 19 -1.93 -19.89 0.73
N GLU A 20 -1.73 -19.12 1.79
CA GLU A 20 -2.57 -17.95 2.08
C GLU A 20 -2.34 -16.84 1.04
N LEU A 21 -1.10 -16.61 0.63
CA LEU A 21 -0.79 -15.65 -0.43
C LEU A 21 -1.55 -15.97 -1.73
N VAL A 22 -1.57 -17.23 -2.15
CA VAL A 22 -2.35 -17.66 -3.33
C VAL A 22 -3.83 -17.33 -3.16
N ARG A 23 -4.43 -17.60 -1.98
CA ARG A 23 -5.84 -17.27 -1.70
C ARG A 23 -6.11 -15.78 -1.81
N LEU A 24 -5.24 -14.95 -1.21
CA LEU A 24 -5.38 -13.50 -1.22
C LEU A 24 -5.27 -12.93 -2.64
N LEU A 25 -4.27 -13.37 -3.41
CA LEU A 25 -4.08 -12.96 -4.81
C LEU A 25 -5.28 -13.33 -5.68
N LYS A 26 -5.82 -14.56 -5.53
CA LYS A 26 -7.03 -14.98 -6.26
C LYS A 26 -8.24 -14.14 -5.89
N LYS A 27 -8.41 -13.80 -4.61
CA LYS A 27 -9.51 -12.94 -4.15
C LYS A 27 -9.47 -11.54 -4.79
N GLN A 28 -8.28 -11.07 -5.15
CA GLN A 28 -8.10 -9.82 -5.91
C GLN A 28 -8.22 -9.97 -7.43
N GLY A 29 -8.57 -11.17 -7.91
CA GLY A 29 -8.79 -11.42 -9.34
C GLY A 29 -7.54 -11.70 -10.15
N HIS A 30 -6.38 -11.98 -9.50
CA HIS A 30 -5.17 -12.39 -10.19
C HIS A 30 -5.23 -13.87 -10.60
N SER A 31 -4.56 -14.22 -11.69
CA SER A 31 -4.28 -15.61 -12.05
C SER A 31 -2.88 -16.01 -11.57
N ILE A 32 -2.73 -17.23 -11.04
CA ILE A 32 -1.48 -17.70 -10.45
C ILE A 32 -1.07 -19.02 -11.07
N THR A 33 0.18 -19.09 -11.56
CA THR A 33 0.85 -20.33 -11.90
C THR A 33 1.93 -20.60 -10.86
N VAL A 34 1.87 -21.78 -10.22
CA VAL A 34 2.80 -22.14 -9.15
C VAL A 34 3.90 -23.06 -9.68
N VAL A 35 5.15 -22.74 -9.35
CA VAL A 35 6.34 -23.55 -9.63
C VAL A 35 7.01 -23.90 -8.30
N MET A 36 7.23 -25.18 -8.05
CA MET A 36 7.84 -25.64 -6.81
C MET A 36 9.19 -26.27 -7.07
N SER A 37 10.20 -25.90 -6.27
CA SER A 37 11.43 -26.67 -6.21
C SER A 37 11.17 -28.04 -5.56
N ARG A 38 12.05 -29.03 -5.82
CA ARG A 38 11.94 -30.36 -5.19
C ARG A 38 11.82 -30.25 -3.67
N SER A 39 12.67 -29.46 -3.01
CA SER A 39 12.63 -29.30 -1.55
C SER A 39 11.34 -28.64 -1.05
N ALA A 40 10.65 -27.83 -1.86
CA ALA A 40 9.38 -27.23 -1.47
C ALA A 40 8.27 -28.28 -1.31
N THR A 41 8.30 -29.34 -2.12
CA THR A 41 7.30 -30.40 -2.08
C THR A 41 7.35 -31.25 -0.81
N GLU A 42 8.43 -31.16 -0.04
CA GLU A 42 8.59 -31.80 1.27
C GLU A 42 7.85 -31.03 2.38
N PHE A 43 7.63 -29.71 2.21
CA PHE A 43 6.92 -28.88 3.18
C PHE A 43 5.43 -28.77 2.88
N VAL A 44 5.06 -28.63 1.61
CA VAL A 44 3.66 -28.50 1.19
C VAL A 44 3.46 -29.32 -0.10
N SER A 45 2.40 -30.11 -0.13
CA SER A 45 2.07 -30.90 -1.32
C SER A 45 1.73 -30.02 -2.53
N PRO A 46 2.22 -30.34 -3.75
CA PRO A 46 1.78 -29.68 -4.98
C PRO A 46 0.26 -29.67 -5.16
N LEU A 47 -0.43 -30.72 -4.72
CA LEU A 47 -1.90 -30.81 -4.76
C LEU A 47 -2.58 -29.67 -3.98
N THR A 48 -1.99 -29.24 -2.86
CA THR A 48 -2.51 -28.11 -2.08
C THR A 48 -2.53 -26.82 -2.93
N PHE A 49 -1.43 -26.52 -3.59
CA PHE A 49 -1.34 -25.34 -4.45
C PHE A 49 -2.20 -25.47 -5.71
N GLN A 50 -2.33 -26.65 -6.29
CA GLN A 50 -3.24 -26.91 -7.40
C GLN A 50 -4.69 -26.61 -7.03
N ALA A 51 -5.13 -27.10 -5.87
CA ALA A 51 -6.48 -26.85 -5.36
C ALA A 51 -6.73 -25.34 -5.08
N LEU A 52 -5.74 -24.62 -4.53
CA LEU A 52 -5.86 -23.21 -4.22
C LEU A 52 -5.78 -22.31 -5.45
N SER A 53 -4.84 -22.56 -6.37
CA SER A 53 -4.66 -21.75 -7.59
C SER A 53 -5.71 -22.06 -8.65
N GLY A 54 -6.20 -23.30 -8.70
CA GLY A 54 -7.04 -23.82 -9.79
C GLY A 54 -6.25 -24.16 -11.04
N ASN A 55 -4.92 -24.13 -10.99
CA ASN A 55 -4.01 -24.42 -12.10
C ASN A 55 -3.06 -25.57 -11.74
N PRO A 56 -2.56 -26.34 -12.72
CA PRO A 56 -1.51 -27.33 -12.50
C PRO A 56 -0.28 -26.68 -11.85
N VAL A 57 0.33 -27.42 -10.91
CA VAL A 57 1.59 -27.01 -10.27
C VAL A 57 2.76 -27.62 -11.03
N LEU A 58 3.74 -26.80 -11.36
CA LEU A 58 4.91 -27.21 -12.07
C LEU A 58 6.03 -27.59 -11.10
N THR A 59 6.70 -28.70 -11.36
CA THR A 59 7.84 -29.20 -10.59
C THR A 59 8.93 -29.72 -11.56
N ASP A 60 10.14 -29.97 -11.07
CA ASP A 60 11.23 -30.50 -11.90
C ASP A 60 10.89 -31.83 -12.58
N THR A 61 9.91 -32.59 -12.06
CA THR A 61 9.49 -33.89 -12.61
C THR A 61 8.54 -33.79 -13.81
N HIS A 62 7.97 -32.59 -14.08
CA HIS A 62 7.00 -32.41 -15.18
C HIS A 62 7.63 -32.01 -16.52
N GLY A 63 8.95 -31.82 -16.59
CA GLY A 63 9.67 -31.45 -17.81
C GLY A 63 9.98 -32.60 -18.78
N GLY A 64 9.42 -33.82 -18.61
CA GLY A 64 9.88 -35.03 -19.26
C GLY A 64 8.99 -35.67 -20.33
N ASN A 65 7.73 -35.29 -20.49
CA ASN A 65 6.86 -35.99 -21.44
C ASN A 65 6.19 -35.03 -22.44
N GLY A 66 6.79 -34.90 -23.62
CA GLY A 66 6.07 -34.56 -24.87
C GLY A 66 5.87 -33.08 -25.19
N SER A 67 6.36 -32.15 -24.40
CA SER A 67 6.35 -30.75 -24.76
C SER A 67 7.66 -30.29 -25.42
N ASN A 68 7.59 -29.35 -26.34
CA ASN A 68 8.69 -28.81 -27.15
C ASN A 68 9.86 -28.16 -26.39
N GLY A 69 10.19 -28.53 -25.16
CA GLY A 69 11.28 -27.93 -24.37
C GLY A 69 11.19 -26.41 -24.13
N MET A 70 10.17 -25.74 -24.72
CA MET A 70 9.98 -24.30 -24.72
C MET A 70 8.90 -23.82 -23.69
N GLU A 71 8.29 -24.75 -22.95
CA GLU A 71 7.22 -24.39 -21.98
C GLU A 71 7.70 -23.40 -20.93
N HIS A 72 8.91 -23.59 -20.41
CA HIS A 72 9.52 -22.68 -19.44
C HIS A 72 9.66 -21.26 -19.99
N ILE A 73 9.97 -21.08 -21.27
CA ILE A 73 10.06 -19.76 -21.89
C ILE A 73 8.68 -19.10 -22.00
N ASN A 74 7.66 -19.86 -22.41
CA ASN A 74 6.30 -19.34 -22.56
C ASN A 74 5.68 -18.93 -21.21
N LEU A 75 5.96 -19.68 -20.15
CA LEU A 75 5.48 -19.36 -18.79
C LEU A 75 5.94 -17.98 -18.32
N THR A 76 7.22 -17.65 -18.52
CA THR A 76 7.76 -16.36 -18.11
C THR A 76 7.37 -15.22 -19.03
N ARG A 77 7.06 -15.49 -20.31
CA ARG A 77 6.60 -14.48 -21.27
C ARG A 77 5.16 -14.06 -21.02
N ASN A 78 4.33 -14.97 -20.52
CA ASN A 78 2.93 -14.72 -20.22
C ASN A 78 2.70 -14.14 -18.80
N ALA A 79 3.72 -14.14 -17.96
CA ALA A 79 3.63 -13.59 -16.60
C ALA A 79 3.84 -12.07 -16.58
N ASP A 80 3.01 -11.36 -15.83
CA ASP A 80 3.22 -9.93 -15.53
C ASP A 80 4.32 -9.74 -14.49
N VAL A 81 4.49 -10.72 -13.59
CA VAL A 81 5.51 -10.72 -12.53
C VAL A 81 5.88 -12.15 -12.15
N PHE A 82 7.14 -12.35 -11.77
CA PHE A 82 7.62 -13.56 -11.12
C PHE A 82 7.97 -13.24 -9.65
N LEU A 83 7.25 -13.86 -8.73
CA LEU A 83 7.51 -13.77 -7.29
C LEU A 83 8.03 -15.11 -6.78
N ILE A 84 9.15 -15.13 -6.06
CA ILE A 84 9.64 -16.32 -5.34
C ILE A 84 9.43 -16.11 -3.85
N ALA A 85 8.44 -16.77 -3.30
CA ALA A 85 8.03 -16.66 -1.90
C ALA A 85 7.52 -18.02 -1.33
N PRO A 86 8.29 -18.64 -0.41
CA PRO A 86 9.58 -18.23 0.14
C PRO A 86 10.76 -18.44 -0.82
N ALA A 87 11.81 -17.61 -0.69
CA ALA A 87 13.10 -17.80 -1.35
C ALA A 87 14.14 -18.30 -0.34
N SER A 88 14.58 -19.56 -0.48
CA SER A 88 15.63 -20.12 0.36
C SER A 88 17.01 -19.56 0.01
N MET A 89 17.95 -19.57 0.95
CA MET A 89 19.35 -19.14 0.71
C MET A 89 19.99 -19.82 -0.50
N ASN A 90 19.72 -21.10 -0.71
CA ASN A 90 20.19 -21.85 -1.88
C ASN A 90 19.67 -21.24 -3.19
N THR A 91 18.38 -20.92 -3.25
CA THR A 91 17.75 -20.31 -4.43
C THR A 91 18.26 -18.88 -4.67
N VAL A 92 18.41 -18.10 -3.61
CA VAL A 92 19.04 -16.77 -3.65
C VAL A 92 20.45 -16.85 -4.27
N ALA A 93 21.29 -17.79 -3.78
CA ALA A 93 22.63 -17.98 -4.29
C ALA A 93 22.65 -18.43 -5.77
N LYS A 94 21.76 -19.35 -6.16
CA LYS A 94 21.65 -19.81 -7.55
C LYS A 94 21.28 -18.71 -8.50
N ILE A 95 20.25 -17.93 -8.19
CA ILE A 95 19.79 -16.81 -9.04
C ILE A 95 20.89 -15.76 -9.15
N CYS A 96 21.53 -15.41 -8.05
CA CYS A 96 22.63 -14.44 -8.00
C CYS A 96 23.81 -14.84 -8.92
N ASN A 97 24.13 -16.13 -8.97
CA ASN A 97 25.26 -16.63 -9.74
C ASN A 97 24.87 -17.22 -11.11
N GLY A 98 23.62 -17.04 -11.56
CA GLY A 98 23.15 -17.51 -12.86
C GLY A 98 23.07 -19.03 -12.98
N VAL A 99 22.96 -19.77 -11.86
CA VAL A 99 22.87 -21.24 -11.86
C VAL A 99 21.43 -21.65 -12.18
N ALA A 100 21.23 -22.27 -13.33
CA ALA A 100 19.93 -22.65 -13.88
C ALA A 100 19.81 -24.20 -13.99
N ASP A 101 19.89 -24.90 -12.84
CA ASP A 101 19.96 -26.36 -12.74
C ASP A 101 18.62 -27.03 -12.42
N ASN A 102 17.55 -26.26 -12.30
CA ASN A 102 16.19 -26.74 -12.06
C ASN A 102 15.17 -25.81 -12.73
N LEU A 103 13.90 -26.26 -12.82
CA LEU A 103 12.85 -25.49 -13.52
C LEU A 103 12.72 -24.07 -13.00
N LEU A 104 12.67 -23.87 -11.67
CA LEU A 104 12.48 -22.55 -11.04
C LEU A 104 13.62 -21.58 -11.40
N THR A 105 14.87 -22.01 -11.32
CA THR A 105 16.03 -21.18 -11.65
C THR A 105 16.19 -20.95 -13.14
N ASN A 106 15.79 -21.92 -14.00
CA ASN A 106 15.67 -21.73 -15.45
C ASN A 106 14.64 -20.63 -15.78
N LEU A 107 13.46 -20.67 -15.15
CA LEU A 107 12.44 -19.63 -15.32
C LEU A 107 12.96 -18.26 -14.86
N ALA A 108 13.68 -18.20 -13.75
CA ALA A 108 14.28 -16.95 -13.27
C ALA A 108 15.30 -16.39 -14.26
N ALA A 109 16.12 -17.24 -14.89
CA ALA A 109 17.10 -16.83 -15.89
C ALA A 109 16.46 -16.39 -17.23
N ALA A 110 15.39 -17.07 -17.66
CA ALA A 110 14.73 -16.83 -18.96
C ALA A 110 13.64 -15.75 -18.94
N ARG A 111 13.33 -15.16 -17.78
CA ARG A 111 12.23 -14.21 -17.60
C ARG A 111 12.38 -12.93 -18.42
N LYS A 112 11.24 -12.35 -18.80
CA LYS A 112 11.12 -10.97 -19.30
C LYS A 112 10.36 -10.05 -18.33
N CYS A 113 9.56 -10.63 -17.44
CA CYS A 113 8.83 -9.89 -16.41
C CYS A 113 9.73 -9.51 -15.22
N PRO A 114 9.34 -8.53 -14.41
CA PRO A 114 10.00 -8.25 -13.14
C PRO A 114 10.07 -9.48 -12.25
N LEU A 115 11.20 -9.64 -11.54
CA LEU A 115 11.41 -10.67 -10.52
C LEU A 115 11.45 -10.02 -9.15
N ALA A 116 10.69 -10.58 -8.21
CA ALA A 116 10.81 -10.29 -6.80
C ALA A 116 11.08 -11.58 -6.00
N ILE A 117 11.81 -11.44 -4.91
CA ILE A 117 12.06 -12.54 -3.98
C ILE A 117 11.67 -12.14 -2.56
N ALA A 118 11.10 -13.07 -1.82
CA ALA A 118 10.83 -12.95 -0.38
C ALA A 118 11.67 -13.98 0.38
N PRO A 119 12.89 -13.61 0.85
CA PRO A 119 13.79 -14.52 1.54
C PRO A 119 13.16 -15.09 2.81
N ALA A 120 13.44 -16.39 3.07
CA ALA A 120 13.02 -17.09 4.28
C ALA A 120 14.07 -18.11 4.69
N MET A 121 14.76 -17.83 5.80
CA MET A 121 15.87 -18.65 6.31
C MET A 121 16.12 -18.37 7.78
N ASN A 122 16.90 -19.20 8.42
CA ASN A 122 17.38 -18.97 9.79
C ASN A 122 18.18 -17.65 9.88
N VAL A 123 18.25 -17.05 11.09
CA VAL A 123 18.92 -15.77 11.33
C VAL A 123 20.40 -15.81 10.99
N GLU A 124 21.13 -16.89 11.34
CA GLU A 124 22.55 -17.03 11.03
C GLU A 124 22.80 -17.19 9.52
N MET A 125 21.89 -17.87 8.82
CA MET A 125 21.92 -17.96 7.36
C MET A 125 21.64 -16.58 6.75
N TRP A 126 20.71 -15.80 7.31
CA TRP A 126 20.44 -14.45 6.84
C TRP A 126 21.65 -13.53 6.98
N LEU A 127 22.26 -13.54 8.18
CA LEU A 127 23.43 -12.71 8.51
C LEU A 127 24.73 -13.18 7.85
N ASN A 128 24.75 -14.39 7.28
CA ASN A 128 25.96 -14.94 6.65
C ASN A 128 26.49 -13.98 5.56
N PRO A 129 27.80 -13.62 5.59
CA PRO A 129 28.38 -12.66 4.65
C PRO A 129 28.17 -13.03 3.18
N ALA A 130 28.18 -14.34 2.84
CA ALA A 130 27.89 -14.77 1.47
C ALA A 130 26.46 -14.48 1.05
N ASN A 131 25.49 -14.70 1.95
CA ASN A 131 24.09 -14.37 1.68
C ASN A 131 23.89 -12.86 1.54
N GLN A 132 24.48 -12.04 2.42
CA GLN A 132 24.38 -10.59 2.34
C GLN A 132 24.95 -10.03 1.03
N ARG A 133 26.09 -10.57 0.55
CA ARG A 133 26.64 -10.23 -0.78
C ARG A 133 25.66 -10.61 -1.90
N ASN A 134 25.07 -11.80 -1.84
CA ASN A 134 24.12 -12.26 -2.85
C ASN A 134 22.87 -11.38 -2.87
N ILE A 135 22.32 -10.99 -1.72
CA ILE A 135 21.18 -10.07 -1.63
C ILE A 135 21.52 -8.71 -2.25
N ALA A 136 22.66 -8.13 -1.88
CA ALA A 136 23.13 -6.85 -2.44
C ALA A 136 23.31 -6.93 -3.96
N GLN A 137 23.87 -8.02 -4.48
CA GLN A 137 24.03 -8.23 -5.91
C GLN A 137 22.69 -8.35 -6.62
N LEU A 138 21.72 -9.11 -6.09
CA LEU A 138 20.39 -9.22 -6.67
C LEU A 138 19.67 -7.88 -6.75
N VAL A 139 19.80 -7.03 -5.74
CA VAL A 139 19.27 -5.66 -5.75
C VAL A 139 19.97 -4.82 -6.86
N SER A 140 21.28 -4.93 -6.98
CA SER A 140 22.07 -4.25 -8.04
C SER A 140 21.66 -4.72 -9.44
N ASP A 141 21.27 -5.99 -9.59
CA ASP A 141 20.79 -6.58 -10.83
C ASP A 141 19.31 -6.22 -11.14
N GLY A 142 18.68 -5.36 -10.32
CA GLY A 142 17.30 -4.89 -10.50
C GLY A 142 16.24 -5.89 -10.03
N ILE A 143 16.60 -6.88 -9.21
CA ILE A 143 15.65 -7.80 -8.60
C ILE A 143 15.12 -7.18 -7.30
N THR A 144 13.81 -7.15 -7.16
CA THR A 144 13.18 -6.65 -5.93
C THR A 144 13.32 -7.66 -4.81
N VAL A 145 13.87 -7.25 -3.68
CA VAL A 145 13.99 -8.08 -2.48
C VAL A 145 13.05 -7.55 -1.41
N TYR A 146 12.01 -8.31 -1.10
CA TYR A 146 11.17 -8.04 0.06
C TYR A 146 11.90 -8.52 1.31
N MET A 147 12.43 -7.57 2.07
CA MET A 147 13.29 -7.86 3.23
C MET A 147 12.55 -8.72 4.26
N PRO A 148 13.21 -9.75 4.82
CA PRO A 148 12.59 -10.61 5.82
C PRO A 148 12.25 -9.83 7.09
N GLY A 149 11.19 -10.25 7.77
CA GLY A 149 10.81 -9.74 9.07
C GLY A 149 11.69 -10.32 10.19
N SER A 150 11.65 -9.64 11.34
CA SER A 150 12.27 -10.11 12.59
C SER A 150 11.25 -10.79 13.49
N GLY A 151 11.70 -11.73 14.33
CA GLY A 151 10.88 -12.40 15.33
C GLY A 151 11.36 -13.83 15.62
N GLU A 152 10.60 -14.54 16.46
CA GLU A 152 10.87 -15.93 16.81
C GLU A 152 10.74 -16.83 15.56
N GLN A 153 11.72 -17.69 15.37
CA GLN A 153 11.81 -18.65 14.27
C GLN A 153 11.44 -20.05 14.74
N ALA A 154 11.15 -20.96 13.82
CA ALA A 154 10.75 -22.34 14.13
C ALA A 154 11.80 -23.13 14.92
N CYS A 155 13.07 -22.74 14.89
CA CYS A 155 14.16 -23.31 15.68
C CYS A 155 14.27 -22.73 17.10
N GLY A 156 13.43 -21.77 17.48
CA GLY A 156 13.46 -21.08 18.78
C GLY A 156 14.41 -19.88 18.84
N GLU A 157 15.15 -19.58 17.76
CA GLU A 157 15.98 -18.39 17.68
C GLU A 157 15.13 -17.15 17.34
N ASN A 158 15.61 -15.97 17.75
CA ASN A 158 14.93 -14.71 17.48
C ASN A 158 15.83 -13.80 16.63
N GLY A 159 15.29 -13.30 15.53
CA GLY A 159 16.06 -12.43 14.63
C GLY A 159 15.42 -12.30 13.24
N MET A 160 16.14 -11.64 12.35
CA MET A 160 15.74 -11.48 10.95
C MET A 160 15.84 -12.80 10.18
N GLY A 161 14.93 -13.02 9.22
CA GLY A 161 14.93 -14.22 8.39
C GLY A 161 13.54 -14.77 8.11
N ARG A 162 12.50 -14.23 8.73
CA ARG A 162 11.11 -14.64 8.50
C ARG A 162 10.58 -14.06 7.19
N MET A 163 9.99 -14.89 6.35
CA MET A 163 9.28 -14.40 5.16
C MET A 163 8.26 -13.32 5.55
N PRO A 164 8.18 -12.20 4.83
CA PRO A 164 7.12 -11.21 5.02
C PRO A 164 5.74 -11.85 5.03
N GLU A 165 4.79 -11.22 5.72
CA GLU A 165 3.45 -11.78 5.81
C GLU A 165 2.75 -11.73 4.42
N PRO A 166 1.84 -12.68 4.13
CA PRO A 166 1.12 -12.70 2.85
C PRO A 166 0.39 -11.39 2.52
N THR A 167 -0.14 -10.71 3.54
CA THR A 167 -0.80 -9.40 3.40
C THR A 167 0.18 -8.29 3.04
N GLU A 168 1.40 -8.33 3.57
CA GLU A 168 2.48 -7.40 3.22
C GLU A 168 2.93 -7.59 1.77
N LEU A 169 3.16 -8.83 1.34
CA LEU A 169 3.51 -9.13 -0.04
C LEU A 169 2.41 -8.70 -1.01
N LEU A 170 1.13 -8.95 -0.65
CA LEU A 170 -0.02 -8.52 -1.44
C LEU A 170 -0.06 -6.99 -1.62
N ASP A 171 0.25 -6.25 -0.57
CA ASP A 171 0.26 -4.78 -0.58
C ASP A 171 1.40 -4.21 -1.44
N LEU A 172 2.56 -4.85 -1.43
CA LEU A 172 3.77 -4.38 -2.12
C LEU A 172 3.87 -4.85 -3.58
N LEU A 173 3.21 -5.94 -3.96
CA LEU A 173 3.29 -6.50 -5.32
C LEU A 173 2.90 -5.51 -6.43
N PRO A 174 1.89 -4.63 -6.28
CA PRO A 174 1.55 -3.63 -7.29
C PRO A 174 2.71 -2.72 -7.69
N ASP A 175 3.70 -2.53 -6.83
CA ASP A 175 4.88 -1.73 -7.12
C ASP A 175 5.70 -2.29 -8.30
N LEU A 176 5.57 -3.58 -8.61
CA LEU A 176 6.34 -4.26 -9.67
C LEU A 176 5.81 -4.00 -11.08
N TRP A 177 4.51 -3.74 -11.22
CA TRP A 177 3.88 -3.54 -12.53
C TRP A 177 3.29 -2.15 -12.74
N THR A 178 3.24 -1.31 -11.69
CA THR A 178 2.76 0.07 -11.81
C THR A 178 3.83 0.94 -12.46
N PRO A 179 3.51 1.70 -13.53
CA PRO A 179 4.44 2.67 -14.12
C PRO A 179 4.93 3.69 -13.08
N LYS A 180 6.23 3.98 -13.09
CA LYS A 180 6.88 4.87 -12.10
C LYS A 180 6.71 6.35 -12.46
N ILE A 181 5.47 6.78 -12.73
CA ILE A 181 5.11 8.14 -13.15
C ILE A 181 5.33 9.21 -12.08
N LEU A 182 5.55 8.83 -10.82
CA LEU A 182 5.91 9.74 -9.72
C LEU A 182 7.33 9.46 -9.20
N LYS A 183 8.20 8.88 -10.04
CA LYS A 183 9.59 8.62 -9.63
C LYS A 183 10.25 9.91 -9.16
N ASP A 184 11.01 9.82 -8.05
CA ASP A 184 11.75 10.92 -7.41
C ASP A 184 10.87 12.07 -6.88
N LYS A 185 9.54 11.94 -6.90
CA LYS A 185 8.60 12.91 -6.29
C LYS A 185 8.33 12.58 -4.83
N LYS A 186 8.14 13.61 -4.02
CA LYS A 186 7.84 13.53 -2.58
C LYS A 186 6.40 13.97 -2.33
N ILE A 187 5.59 13.06 -1.79
CA ILE A 187 4.16 13.29 -1.63
C ILE A 187 3.78 13.19 -0.15
N LEU A 188 3.20 14.25 0.39
CA LEU A 188 2.61 14.26 1.72
C LEU A 188 1.10 14.01 1.65
N ILE A 189 0.63 13.06 2.44
CA ILE A 189 -0.80 12.67 2.46
C ILE A 189 -1.30 12.75 3.90
N THR A 190 -2.52 13.30 4.09
CA THR A 190 -3.24 13.17 5.37
C THR A 190 -4.36 12.15 5.23
N ALA A 191 -4.59 11.31 6.26
CA ALA A 191 -5.61 10.25 6.23
C ALA A 191 -6.34 10.08 7.56
N GLY A 192 -7.50 9.41 7.53
CA GLY A 192 -8.28 9.10 8.74
C GLY A 192 -9.06 10.28 9.27
N ALA A 193 -9.51 10.19 10.52
CA ALA A 193 -10.27 11.22 11.20
C ALA A 193 -9.48 11.83 12.37
N THR A 194 -9.63 13.12 12.60
CA THR A 194 -9.16 13.74 13.85
C THR A 194 -10.16 13.50 14.97
N PHE A 195 -9.68 13.59 16.20
CA PHE A 195 -10.50 13.41 17.41
C PHE A 195 -10.25 14.58 18.35
N GLU A 196 -11.30 15.36 18.58
CA GLU A 196 -11.26 16.55 19.44
C GLU A 196 -11.83 16.18 20.81
N ALA A 197 -10.95 16.05 21.80
CA ALA A 197 -11.34 15.58 23.12
C ALA A 197 -12.21 16.59 23.86
N ILE A 198 -13.34 16.16 24.38
CA ILE A 198 -14.19 16.86 25.33
C ILE A 198 -13.63 16.70 26.75
N ASP A 199 -13.32 15.46 27.09
CA ASP A 199 -12.70 15.03 28.33
C ASP A 199 -11.81 13.80 28.06
N PRO A 200 -11.13 13.18 29.04
CA PRO A 200 -10.28 12.01 28.81
C PRO A 200 -10.99 10.79 28.20
N VAL A 201 -12.32 10.78 28.15
CA VAL A 201 -13.11 9.61 27.72
C VAL A 201 -13.95 9.89 26.46
N ARG A 202 -14.34 11.14 26.21
CA ARG A 202 -15.28 11.52 25.14
C ARG A 202 -14.69 12.60 24.24
N GLY A 203 -15.09 12.61 22.97
CA GLY A 203 -14.66 13.59 22.00
C GLY A 203 -15.59 13.69 20.79
N ILE A 204 -15.28 14.63 19.92
CA ILE A 204 -15.92 14.88 18.63
C ILE A 204 -15.00 14.33 17.54
N THR A 205 -15.53 13.60 16.60
CA THR A 205 -14.77 13.06 15.46
C THR A 205 -15.68 12.89 14.25
N ASN A 206 -15.11 12.82 13.08
CA ASN A 206 -15.79 12.51 11.84
C ASN A 206 -15.86 11.00 11.60
N ILE A 207 -16.94 10.52 10.99
CA ILE A 207 -17.06 9.12 10.58
C ILE A 207 -16.23 8.91 9.30
N SER A 208 -14.96 8.56 9.47
CA SER A 208 -14.06 8.26 8.37
C SER A 208 -13.29 6.97 8.65
N SER A 209 -13.24 6.08 7.66
CA SER A 209 -12.45 4.84 7.76
C SER A 209 -10.97 5.03 7.41
N GLY A 210 -10.59 6.15 6.79
CA GLY A 210 -9.23 6.41 6.29
C GLY A 210 -8.85 5.61 5.04
N LYS A 211 -9.70 4.71 4.55
CA LYS A 211 -9.39 3.81 3.42
C LYS A 211 -8.94 4.54 2.16
N MET A 212 -9.52 5.71 1.84
CA MET A 212 -9.12 6.46 0.65
C MET A 212 -7.70 7.01 0.76
N GLY A 213 -7.32 7.55 1.92
CA GLY A 213 -5.97 8.04 2.18
C GLY A 213 -4.92 6.93 2.14
N VAL A 214 -5.26 5.75 2.69
CA VAL A 214 -4.41 4.56 2.61
C VAL A 214 -4.27 4.07 1.16
N ALA A 215 -5.35 4.05 0.37
CA ALA A 215 -5.29 3.70 -1.05
C ALA A 215 -4.43 4.68 -1.86
N LEU A 216 -4.52 5.98 -1.58
CA LEU A 216 -3.67 7.00 -2.21
C LEU A 216 -2.20 6.83 -1.84
N ALA A 217 -1.89 6.52 -0.58
CA ALA A 217 -0.52 6.26 -0.15
C ALA A 217 0.09 5.04 -0.88
N ARG A 218 -0.69 3.96 -1.03
CA ARG A 218 -0.31 2.78 -1.84
C ARG A 218 -0.09 3.14 -3.30
N ALA A 219 -1.02 3.88 -3.90
CA ALA A 219 -0.96 4.25 -5.31
C ALA A 219 0.25 5.16 -5.61
N CYS A 220 0.51 6.17 -4.76
CA CYS A 220 1.69 7.03 -4.89
C CYS A 220 2.99 6.24 -4.74
N ARG A 221 3.10 5.35 -3.74
CA ARG A 221 4.25 4.46 -3.56
C ARG A 221 4.45 3.57 -4.78
N ALA A 222 3.38 2.91 -5.26
CA ALA A 222 3.44 2.04 -6.43
C ALA A 222 3.88 2.81 -7.68
N ALA A 223 3.46 4.07 -7.82
CA ALA A 223 3.89 4.98 -8.89
C ALA A 223 5.33 5.51 -8.70
N GLY A 224 6.04 5.14 -7.64
CA GLY A 224 7.45 5.46 -7.42
C GLY A 224 7.73 6.68 -6.56
N ALA A 225 6.72 7.27 -5.93
CA ALA A 225 6.91 8.41 -5.03
C ALA A 225 7.50 8.01 -3.67
N GLU A 226 8.26 8.93 -3.07
CA GLU A 226 8.56 8.92 -1.64
C GLU A 226 7.35 9.49 -0.90
N VAL A 227 6.66 8.63 -0.12
CA VAL A 227 5.40 8.99 0.54
C VAL A 227 5.61 9.25 2.02
N SER A 228 5.11 10.40 2.50
CA SER A 228 4.90 10.68 3.93
C SER A 228 3.41 10.66 4.25
N LEU A 229 2.99 9.87 5.23
CA LEU A 229 1.60 9.71 5.63
C LEU A 229 1.38 10.21 7.06
N ILE A 230 0.59 11.29 7.21
CA ILE A 230 0.12 11.76 8.50
C ILE A 230 -1.31 11.25 8.68
N TYR A 231 -1.59 10.57 9.78
CA TYR A 231 -2.89 9.95 9.96
C TYR A 231 -3.47 10.17 11.35
N GLY A 232 -4.80 10.34 11.40
CA GLY A 232 -5.59 10.31 12.63
C GLY A 232 -6.08 8.90 12.92
N GLN A 233 -7.35 8.75 13.33
CA GLN A 233 -7.97 7.46 13.54
C GLN A 233 -8.21 6.75 12.19
N LEU A 234 -7.75 5.51 12.09
CA LEU A 234 -7.95 4.64 10.93
C LEU A 234 -8.77 3.40 11.34
N GLN A 235 -9.65 2.95 10.45
CA GLN A 235 -10.35 1.67 10.53
C GLN A 235 -9.78 0.65 9.53
N THR A 236 -8.54 0.84 9.11
CA THR A 236 -7.82 -0.02 8.19
C THR A 236 -6.36 -0.06 8.58
N GLU A 237 -5.64 -1.08 8.17
CA GLU A 237 -4.21 -1.20 8.41
C GLU A 237 -3.43 -0.13 7.64
N LEU A 238 -2.30 0.28 8.19
CA LEU A 238 -1.36 1.15 7.51
C LEU A 238 -0.77 0.42 6.28
N PRO A 239 -0.51 1.14 5.19
CA PRO A 239 0.16 0.54 4.03
C PRO A 239 1.62 0.25 4.36
N PHE A 240 2.13 -0.87 3.86
CA PHE A 240 3.55 -1.22 3.98
C PHE A 240 4.42 -0.33 3.08
N GLY A 241 5.71 -0.28 3.35
CA GLY A 241 6.69 0.40 2.48
C GLY A 241 6.52 1.92 2.37
N ILE A 242 5.84 2.58 3.31
CA ILE A 242 5.75 4.03 3.37
C ILE A 242 6.98 4.59 4.09
N SER A 243 7.65 5.56 3.45
CA SER A 243 8.93 6.12 3.91
C SER A 243 8.84 6.77 5.30
N ASN A 244 7.72 7.45 5.58
CA ASN A 244 7.50 8.14 6.83
C ASN A 244 6.02 8.10 7.24
N THR A 245 5.72 7.70 8.49
CA THR A 245 4.36 7.68 9.03
C THR A 245 4.31 8.44 10.34
N VAL A 246 3.33 9.33 10.48
CA VAL A 246 3.13 10.14 11.70
C VAL A 246 1.68 10.02 12.16
N GLN A 247 1.48 9.45 13.33
CA GLN A 247 0.16 9.40 13.96
C GLN A 247 -0.13 10.73 14.68
N THR A 248 -1.35 11.23 14.53
CA THR A 248 -1.86 12.44 15.19
C THR A 248 -3.22 12.16 15.80
N VAL A 249 -3.63 12.98 16.76
CA VAL A 249 -4.94 12.83 17.41
C VAL A 249 -5.87 13.95 17.00
N SER A 250 -5.51 15.21 17.30
CA SER A 250 -6.35 16.38 17.03
C SER A 250 -6.04 17.03 15.68
N ALA A 251 -6.93 17.90 15.22
CA ALA A 251 -6.71 18.75 14.04
C ALA A 251 -5.46 19.63 14.21
N GLU A 252 -5.21 20.13 15.41
CA GLU A 252 -4.03 20.94 15.72
C GLU A 252 -2.74 20.12 15.66
N ASP A 253 -2.75 18.87 16.15
CA ASP A 253 -1.60 17.95 16.03
C ASP A 253 -1.30 17.66 14.56
N MET A 254 -2.34 17.38 13.77
CA MET A 254 -2.21 17.12 12.32
C MET A 254 -1.70 18.36 11.58
N HIS A 255 -2.22 19.55 11.89
CA HIS A 255 -1.76 20.82 11.34
C HIS A 255 -0.25 21.03 11.60
N ARG A 256 0.20 20.86 12.85
CA ARG A 256 1.63 20.97 13.21
C ARG A 256 2.48 19.95 12.49
N ALA A 257 2.02 18.70 12.38
CA ALA A 257 2.74 17.64 11.70
C ALA A 257 2.88 17.91 10.19
N VAL A 258 1.83 18.41 9.53
CA VAL A 258 1.85 18.82 8.12
C VAL A 258 2.85 19.95 7.91
N HIS A 259 2.77 21.03 8.70
CA HIS A 259 3.69 22.19 8.57
C HIS A 259 5.15 21.81 8.77
N ARG A 260 5.45 20.81 9.62
CA ARG A 260 6.82 20.32 9.83
C ARG A 260 7.41 19.59 8.63
N LEU A 261 6.57 18.90 7.82
CA LEU A 261 7.02 18.04 6.74
C LEU A 261 6.86 18.65 5.36
N ILE A 262 6.10 19.73 5.21
CA ILE A 262 5.64 20.25 3.91
C ILE A 262 6.73 20.88 3.05
N GLU A 263 7.77 21.44 3.64
CA GLU A 263 8.78 22.29 2.94
C GLU A 263 9.47 21.59 1.76
N LYS A 264 9.60 20.26 1.83
CA LYS A 264 10.31 19.46 0.82
C LYS A 264 9.38 18.57 0.01
N GLN A 265 8.08 18.87 -0.01
CA GLN A 265 7.12 18.05 -0.73
C GLN A 265 6.79 18.65 -2.09
N ASP A 266 6.68 17.80 -3.11
CA ASP A 266 6.22 18.19 -4.45
C ASP A 266 4.71 18.33 -4.50
N ALA A 267 3.99 17.48 -3.75
CA ALA A 267 2.54 17.58 -3.62
C ALA A 267 2.02 17.30 -2.21
N PHE A 268 0.86 17.86 -1.91
CA PHE A 268 0.11 17.64 -0.68
C PHE A 268 -1.31 17.17 -1.00
N ILE A 269 -1.67 15.98 -0.54
CA ILE A 269 -3.00 15.39 -0.72
C ILE A 269 -3.73 15.41 0.63
N SER A 270 -4.66 16.34 0.78
CA SER A 270 -5.46 16.52 1.99
C SER A 270 -6.75 15.71 1.91
N VAL A 271 -6.72 14.46 2.43
CA VAL A 271 -7.87 13.55 2.39
C VAL A 271 -8.36 13.13 3.78
N ALA A 272 -7.69 13.56 4.84
CA ALA A 272 -8.17 13.36 6.21
C ALA A 272 -9.51 14.06 6.45
N ALA A 273 -10.37 13.42 7.22
CA ALA A 273 -11.60 14.02 7.72
C ALA A 273 -11.29 14.79 9.01
N VAL A 274 -10.82 16.01 8.82
CA VAL A 274 -10.48 16.92 9.93
C VAL A 274 -11.76 17.53 10.49
N SER A 275 -11.92 17.55 11.82
CA SER A 275 -13.04 18.23 12.47
C SER A 275 -12.92 19.75 12.26
N ASP A 276 -14.02 20.41 11.86
CA ASP A 276 -14.05 21.86 11.69
C ASP A 276 -13.96 22.61 13.04
N TYR A 277 -14.40 21.96 14.10
CA TYR A 277 -14.47 22.54 15.44
C TYR A 277 -13.77 21.67 16.49
N ARG A 278 -13.17 22.33 17.49
CA ARG A 278 -12.63 21.73 18.70
C ARG A 278 -13.34 22.25 19.94
N VAL A 279 -13.22 21.53 21.03
CA VAL A 279 -13.77 21.98 22.31
C VAL A 279 -12.89 23.09 22.89
N LYS A 280 -13.50 24.27 23.14
CA LYS A 280 -12.79 25.45 23.63
C LYS A 280 -12.15 25.22 25.02
N ASN A 281 -12.91 24.62 25.92
CA ASN A 281 -12.49 24.33 27.28
C ASN A 281 -12.49 22.84 27.57
N ARG A 282 -11.43 22.14 27.11
CA ARG A 282 -11.25 20.72 27.36
C ARG A 282 -11.11 20.42 28.84
N SER A 283 -11.92 19.50 29.36
CA SER A 283 -11.79 19.03 30.73
C SER A 283 -10.64 18.02 30.90
N THR A 284 -9.88 18.15 31.96
CA THR A 284 -8.87 17.18 32.38
C THR A 284 -9.45 16.00 33.16
N GLN A 285 -10.73 16.08 33.56
CA GLN A 285 -11.45 15.03 34.26
C GLN A 285 -12.74 14.68 33.55
N LYS A 286 -13.17 13.42 33.66
CA LYS A 286 -14.42 12.96 33.10
C LYS A 286 -15.59 13.73 33.68
N PHE A 287 -16.42 14.35 32.85
CA PHE A 287 -17.67 14.98 33.28
C PHE A 287 -18.58 13.97 33.96
N LYS A 288 -18.99 14.24 35.20
CA LYS A 288 -19.99 13.46 35.93
C LYS A 288 -21.37 14.03 35.67
N LYS A 289 -22.39 13.14 35.56
CA LYS A 289 -23.78 13.55 35.55
C LYS A 289 -24.12 14.15 36.93
N ASP A 290 -24.51 15.41 36.97
CA ASP A 290 -25.17 16.00 38.11
C ASP A 290 -26.67 16.07 37.83
N LYS A 291 -27.48 15.42 38.67
CA LYS A 291 -28.94 15.37 38.49
C LYS A 291 -29.63 16.72 38.68
N ASN A 292 -28.93 17.66 39.34
CA ASN A 292 -29.43 18.99 39.66
C ASN A 292 -28.81 20.10 38.81
N ALA A 293 -27.88 19.75 37.88
CA ALA A 293 -27.24 20.75 37.03
C ALA A 293 -28.01 20.94 35.71
N ASN A 294 -27.82 22.09 35.10
CA ASN A 294 -28.28 22.36 33.74
C ASN A 294 -27.68 21.34 32.73
N PRO A 295 -28.36 21.12 31.60
CA PRO A 295 -27.79 20.28 30.52
C PRO A 295 -26.37 20.73 30.19
N LEU A 296 -25.46 19.76 29.99
CA LEU A 296 -24.08 20.04 29.61
C LEU A 296 -24.06 20.79 28.26
N SER A 297 -23.57 22.03 28.28
CA SER A 297 -23.28 22.79 27.06
C SER A 297 -21.77 22.73 26.79
N ILE A 298 -21.40 22.54 25.54
CA ILE A 298 -20.01 22.50 25.09
C ILE A 298 -19.79 23.65 24.12
N GLU A 299 -18.93 24.59 24.50
CA GLU A 299 -18.49 25.66 23.61
C GLU A 299 -17.43 25.12 22.64
N LEU A 300 -17.54 25.50 21.37
CA LEU A 300 -16.63 25.08 20.31
C LEU A 300 -15.90 26.29 19.72
N ASP A 301 -14.62 26.10 19.41
CA ASP A 301 -13.80 27.01 18.61
C ASP A 301 -13.50 26.34 17.25
N GLU A 302 -13.27 27.15 16.23
CA GLU A 302 -12.85 26.65 14.91
C GLU A 302 -11.44 26.05 14.97
N ASN A 303 -11.26 24.96 14.25
CA ASN A 303 -9.96 24.35 14.02
C ASN A 303 -9.21 25.05 12.86
N PRO A 304 -7.87 24.98 12.82
CA PRO A 304 -7.12 25.52 11.69
C PRO A 304 -7.45 24.73 10.42
N ASP A 305 -7.66 25.46 9.32
CA ASP A 305 -7.84 24.86 7.99
C ASP A 305 -6.46 24.46 7.42
N ILE A 306 -6.11 23.18 7.56
CA ILE A 306 -4.80 22.64 7.16
C ILE A 306 -4.54 22.88 5.66
N LEU A 307 -5.52 22.56 4.80
CA LEU A 307 -5.34 22.69 3.37
C LEU A 307 -5.18 24.13 2.91
N ALA A 308 -6.02 25.04 3.43
CA ALA A 308 -5.93 26.46 3.12
C ALA A 308 -4.61 27.09 3.63
N SER A 309 -4.13 26.66 4.82
CA SER A 309 -2.87 27.13 5.38
C SER A 309 -1.68 26.76 4.52
N ILE A 310 -1.66 25.57 3.94
CA ILE A 310 -0.60 25.12 3.03
C ILE A 310 -0.71 25.79 1.66
N ALA A 311 -1.90 25.85 1.09
CA ALA A 311 -2.12 26.50 -0.20
C ALA A 311 -1.78 28.00 -0.21
N SER A 312 -1.73 28.63 0.98
CA SER A 312 -1.38 30.04 1.15
C SER A 312 0.10 30.30 1.39
N LEU A 313 0.95 29.27 1.40
CA LEU A 313 2.40 29.44 1.52
C LEU A 313 2.96 30.22 0.31
N PRO A 314 4.09 30.94 0.45
CA PRO A 314 4.71 31.66 -0.67
C PRO A 314 5.06 30.74 -1.86
N ASN A 315 5.50 29.53 -1.58
CA ASN A 315 5.79 28.48 -2.56
C ASN A 315 5.07 27.18 -2.12
N PRO A 316 3.76 27.06 -2.37
CA PRO A 316 3.03 25.89 -1.95
C PRO A 316 3.36 24.69 -2.85
N PRO A 317 3.39 23.45 -2.33
CA PRO A 317 3.39 22.26 -3.17
C PRO A 317 2.10 22.18 -3.99
N PHE A 318 2.02 21.26 -4.95
CA PHE A 318 0.76 21.00 -5.66
C PHE A 318 -0.28 20.44 -4.68
N CYS A 319 -1.32 21.21 -4.38
CA CYS A 319 -2.32 20.88 -3.37
C CYS A 319 -3.54 20.18 -3.97
N ILE A 320 -3.90 19.01 -3.44
CA ILE A 320 -5.13 18.30 -3.77
C ILE A 320 -6.05 18.27 -2.56
N GLY A 321 -7.26 18.81 -2.71
CA GLY A 321 -8.32 18.74 -1.69
C GLY A 321 -9.35 17.66 -1.99
N PHE A 322 -10.14 17.30 -0.98
CA PHE A 322 -11.29 16.42 -1.12
C PHE A 322 -12.57 17.14 -0.69
N ALA A 323 -13.65 16.93 -1.44
CA ALA A 323 -15.00 17.36 -1.13
C ALA A 323 -15.89 16.12 -1.06
N ALA A 324 -16.31 15.78 0.15
CA ALA A 324 -17.20 14.66 0.44
C ALA A 324 -18.57 15.25 0.83
N GLU A 325 -19.50 15.29 -0.14
CA GLU A 325 -20.77 15.97 -0.02
C GLU A 325 -21.93 15.00 -0.20
N THR A 326 -23.08 15.31 0.36
CA THR A 326 -24.31 14.52 0.20
C THR A 326 -25.17 15.00 -0.96
N GLU A 327 -25.14 16.32 -1.24
CA GLU A 327 -25.94 17.00 -2.27
C GLU A 327 -25.09 18.04 -2.98
N ASN A 328 -25.45 18.38 -4.23
CA ASN A 328 -24.78 19.42 -5.04
C ASN A 328 -23.26 19.28 -5.12
N VAL A 329 -22.78 18.02 -5.12
CA VAL A 329 -21.36 17.61 -4.97
C VAL A 329 -20.43 18.47 -5.84
N LEU A 330 -20.76 18.67 -7.11
CA LEU A 330 -19.90 19.41 -8.05
C LEU A 330 -19.87 20.90 -7.76
N ALA A 331 -21.02 21.50 -7.42
CA ALA A 331 -21.09 22.94 -7.12
C ALA A 331 -20.25 23.27 -5.88
N TYR A 332 -20.42 22.51 -4.80
CA TYR A 332 -19.67 22.70 -3.57
C TYR A 332 -18.16 22.40 -3.73
N ALA A 333 -17.82 21.40 -4.54
CA ALA A 333 -16.43 21.13 -4.85
C ALA A 333 -15.75 22.27 -5.60
N ARG A 334 -16.41 22.85 -6.62
CA ARG A 334 -15.89 24.01 -7.37
C ARG A 334 -15.71 25.22 -6.44
N GLU A 335 -16.72 25.54 -5.61
CA GLU A 335 -16.64 26.63 -4.65
C GLU A 335 -15.49 26.42 -3.66
N LYS A 336 -15.36 25.24 -3.09
CA LYS A 336 -14.29 24.88 -2.17
C LYS A 336 -12.91 24.99 -2.80
N ARG A 337 -12.75 24.55 -4.08
CA ARG A 337 -11.52 24.69 -4.83
C ARG A 337 -11.08 26.14 -4.97
N ILE A 338 -12.01 27.03 -5.39
CA ILE A 338 -11.77 28.46 -5.57
C ILE A 338 -11.47 29.13 -4.22
N LYS A 339 -12.29 28.86 -3.20
CA LYS A 339 -12.13 29.45 -1.86
C LYS A 339 -10.77 29.10 -1.23
N LYS A 340 -10.31 27.86 -1.41
CA LYS A 340 -9.03 27.40 -0.86
C LYS A 340 -7.85 27.66 -1.78
N LYS A 341 -8.08 28.19 -2.98
CA LYS A 341 -7.03 28.48 -3.99
C LYS A 341 -6.16 27.28 -4.30
N ILE A 342 -6.77 26.10 -4.46
CA ILE A 342 -6.04 24.86 -4.75
C ILE A 342 -6.19 24.48 -6.24
N PRO A 343 -5.15 23.92 -6.87
CA PRO A 343 -5.17 23.58 -8.28
C PRO A 343 -6.09 22.38 -8.59
N MET A 344 -6.30 21.47 -7.64
CA MET A 344 -7.12 20.27 -7.87
C MET A 344 -7.98 19.93 -6.66
N ILE A 345 -9.22 19.49 -6.93
CA ILE A 345 -10.10 18.91 -5.92
C ILE A 345 -10.72 17.61 -6.42
N VAL A 346 -10.85 16.64 -5.54
CA VAL A 346 -11.54 15.38 -5.80
C VAL A 346 -12.89 15.42 -5.08
N ALA A 347 -13.96 15.36 -5.84
CA ALA A 347 -15.32 15.33 -5.33
C ALA A 347 -15.85 13.90 -5.30
N ASN A 348 -16.53 13.52 -4.21
CA ASN A 348 -17.20 12.25 -4.11
C ASN A 348 -18.52 12.36 -3.33
N ASN A 349 -19.48 11.50 -3.69
CA ASN A 349 -20.74 11.40 -2.97
C ASN A 349 -20.60 10.52 -1.74
N VAL A 350 -20.79 11.11 -0.56
CA VAL A 350 -20.67 10.43 0.75
C VAL A 350 -21.65 9.28 0.85
N SER A 351 -22.88 9.40 0.34
CA SER A 351 -23.91 8.36 0.40
C SER A 351 -23.50 7.07 -0.33
N ILE A 352 -22.62 7.19 -1.33
CA ILE A 352 -22.08 6.08 -2.12
C ILE A 352 -20.79 5.54 -1.51
N ALA A 353 -19.94 6.41 -0.98
CA ALA A 353 -18.53 6.11 -0.65
C ALA A 353 -18.28 5.75 0.82
N MET A 354 -19.11 6.26 1.77
CA MET A 354 -18.84 6.12 3.21
C MET A 354 -18.93 4.67 3.68
N GLY A 355 -17.87 4.19 4.32
CA GLY A 355 -17.77 2.82 4.85
C GLY A 355 -17.54 1.72 3.80
N LYS A 356 -17.77 1.98 2.50
CA LYS A 356 -17.62 1.00 1.42
C LYS A 356 -16.16 0.88 0.92
N THR A 357 -15.92 -0.15 0.11
CA THR A 357 -14.65 -0.37 -0.60
C THR A 357 -14.62 0.31 -1.97
N THR A 358 -15.77 0.80 -2.47
CA THR A 358 -15.94 1.49 -3.75
C THR A 358 -16.07 3.00 -3.55
N ASN A 359 -15.87 3.76 -4.62
CA ASN A 359 -16.06 5.19 -4.68
C ASN A 359 -16.43 5.62 -6.11
N GLN A 360 -17.22 6.66 -6.23
CA GLN A 360 -17.44 7.39 -7.47
C GLN A 360 -16.85 8.78 -7.31
N ILE A 361 -15.88 9.13 -8.14
CA ILE A 361 -15.14 10.38 -8.03
C ILE A 361 -15.28 11.25 -9.26
N VAL A 362 -15.19 12.56 -9.03
CA VAL A 362 -14.98 13.57 -10.07
C VAL A 362 -13.73 14.37 -9.70
N ILE A 363 -12.77 14.43 -10.61
CA ILE A 363 -11.57 15.26 -10.47
C ILE A 363 -11.81 16.58 -11.16
N ILE A 364 -11.66 17.70 -10.45
CA ILE A 364 -11.82 19.06 -10.97
C ILE A 364 -10.50 19.78 -10.78
N ASP A 365 -9.93 20.24 -11.89
CA ASP A 365 -8.69 21.03 -11.91
C ASP A 365 -8.79 22.22 -12.86
N ASP A 366 -7.67 22.86 -13.21
CA ASP A 366 -7.67 24.03 -14.10
C ASP A 366 -7.95 23.68 -15.56
N ASP A 367 -7.60 22.46 -15.97
CA ASP A 367 -7.68 22.03 -17.38
C ASP A 367 -8.97 21.27 -17.68
N ALA A 368 -9.56 20.55 -16.69
CA ALA A 368 -10.65 19.61 -16.94
C ALA A 368 -11.53 19.31 -15.71
N GLU A 369 -12.70 18.77 -16.00
CA GLU A 369 -13.60 18.12 -15.07
C GLU A 369 -13.81 16.67 -15.53
N LEU A 370 -13.22 15.72 -14.82
CA LEU A 370 -13.15 14.31 -15.21
C LEU A 370 -14.04 13.47 -14.27
N SER A 371 -15.13 12.95 -14.80
CA SER A 371 -16.06 12.07 -14.08
C SER A 371 -15.71 10.60 -14.33
N PHE A 372 -15.65 9.81 -13.27
CA PHE A 372 -15.37 8.39 -13.34
C PHE A 372 -16.55 7.57 -12.79
N PRO A 373 -16.81 6.38 -13.33
CA PRO A 373 -17.84 5.50 -12.81
C PRO A 373 -17.47 5.00 -11.39
N GLU A 374 -18.44 4.39 -10.72
CA GLU A 374 -18.17 3.72 -9.44
C GLU A 374 -17.10 2.63 -9.66
N THR A 375 -16.01 2.71 -8.89
CA THR A 375 -14.86 1.80 -8.98
C THR A 375 -14.30 1.52 -7.58
N SER A 376 -13.32 0.63 -7.46
CA SER A 376 -12.62 0.41 -6.19
C SER A 376 -11.86 1.66 -5.74
N LYS A 377 -11.62 1.79 -4.43
CA LYS A 377 -10.80 2.90 -3.91
C LYS A 377 -9.36 2.86 -4.40
N ASP A 378 -8.83 1.69 -4.67
CA ASP A 378 -7.47 1.54 -5.20
C ASP A 378 -7.41 2.02 -6.67
N GLU A 379 -8.41 1.70 -7.49
CA GLU A 379 -8.51 2.23 -8.87
C GLU A 379 -8.75 3.74 -8.87
N ALA A 380 -9.66 4.25 -8.02
CA ALA A 380 -9.88 5.67 -7.86
C ALA A 380 -8.60 6.42 -7.44
N ALA A 381 -7.79 5.81 -6.55
CA ALA A 381 -6.51 6.38 -6.14
C ALA A 381 -5.52 6.46 -7.31
N MET A 382 -5.46 5.42 -8.16
CA MET A 382 -4.60 5.43 -9.35
C MET A 382 -5.01 6.52 -10.35
N LEU A 383 -6.31 6.72 -10.61
CA LEU A 383 -6.80 7.80 -11.47
C LEU A 383 -6.38 9.19 -10.95
N ILE A 384 -6.42 9.40 -9.63
CA ILE A 384 -5.96 10.65 -9.02
C ILE A 384 -4.45 10.80 -9.17
N VAL A 385 -3.68 9.73 -8.96
CA VAL A 385 -2.21 9.71 -9.12
C VAL A 385 -1.81 9.97 -10.57
N GLU A 386 -2.47 9.36 -11.54
CA GLU A 386 -2.23 9.61 -12.96
C GLU A 386 -2.50 11.07 -13.33
N ARG A 387 -3.58 11.66 -12.79
CA ARG A 387 -3.86 13.07 -13.03
C ARG A 387 -2.86 14.00 -12.34
N LEU A 388 -2.43 13.67 -11.13
CA LEU A 388 -1.36 14.40 -10.41
C LEU A 388 -0.06 14.41 -11.20
N ALA A 389 0.35 13.27 -11.74
CA ALA A 389 1.59 13.15 -12.51
C ALA A 389 1.65 14.12 -13.69
N VAL A 390 0.53 14.34 -14.40
CA VAL A 390 0.46 15.33 -15.50
C VAL A 390 0.86 16.74 -15.07
N TYR A 391 0.64 17.10 -13.81
CA TYR A 391 1.00 18.42 -13.28
C TYR A 391 2.42 18.47 -12.72
N LEU A 392 2.93 17.37 -12.18
CA LEU A 392 4.29 17.32 -11.62
C LEU A 392 5.37 17.10 -12.67
N ASP A 393 5.00 16.76 -13.90
CA ASP A 393 5.92 16.62 -15.04
C ASP A 393 6.01 17.92 -15.88
N LYS A 394 5.14 18.92 -15.61
CA LYS A 394 5.19 20.28 -16.18
C LYS A 394 6.23 21.13 -15.46
#